data_f696e9d66bb386006109d8d36a827965
#
_entry.id   f696e9d66bb386006109d8d36a827965
#
_cell.length_a   1.000
_cell.length_b   1.000
_cell.length_c   1.000
_cell.angle_alpha   90.00
_cell.angle_beta   90.00
_cell.angle_gamma   90.00
#
_symmetry.space_group_name_H-M   'P 1'
#
loop_
_entity.id
_entity.type
_entity.pdbx_description
1 polymer ?
#
loop_
_entity_poly.entity_id
_entity_poly.type
_entity_poly.pdbx_seq_one_letter_code
_entity_poly.pdbx_strand_id
1 'polypeptide(L)'
;MSEIRRDRIHNEYVLIAPERLRRPDLHAKIQRPKGLKSKCPFCEGNESLTPKELYAIRDNEPNKTGWKTRIIPNLYKAVQVELEDTSLRDGLFEYIPGVGAHEILIDSPCHDCDIQNLKAEAIENWLRSMIIRIEDLKKDRRLIYLSIFKNHGASAGSTQDHPHTQIIALPMTPQSEQNFLEQNMRYYRRHGRGKIEDIVYNEIEAKKRIIHNEGNFVAFCPFASAYPFEIMIAPKKNITSLQMCSRDDISILSECIKVVFRKLHMQLGNFEYNMYFALPPINSNFENESYIPYLEKNYRFIIRIIPKIYSLGGFEMSTNMAINPVSPEESAVLLNSKD
;
A
#
# COMPACT_ATOMS: atom_id res chain seq x y z
N MET A 1 -29.05 -10.39 3.59
CA MET A 1 -29.20 -9.81 4.96
C MET A 1 -27.94 -9.02 5.29
N SER A 2 -28.12 -7.80 5.77
CA SER A 2 -26.96 -6.98 6.20
C SER A 2 -26.39 -7.49 7.51
N GLU A 3 -25.08 -7.35 7.72
CA GLU A 3 -24.38 -7.76 8.93
C GLU A 3 -23.24 -6.81 9.28
N ILE A 4 -22.94 -6.68 10.58
CA ILE A 4 -21.82 -5.88 11.08
C ILE A 4 -20.67 -6.84 11.39
N ARG A 5 -19.53 -6.62 10.71
CA ARG A 5 -18.30 -7.38 10.93
C ARG A 5 -17.26 -6.53 11.65
N ARG A 6 -16.47 -7.15 12.51
CA ARG A 6 -15.34 -6.50 13.15
C ARG A 6 -14.06 -6.82 12.42
N ASP A 7 -13.39 -5.78 11.92
CA ASP A 7 -12.01 -5.90 11.46
C ASP A 7 -11.07 -6.16 12.64
N ARG A 8 -10.45 -7.32 12.64
CA ARG A 8 -9.50 -7.71 13.68
C ARG A 8 -8.16 -7.00 13.54
N ILE A 9 -7.85 -6.45 12.36
CA ILE A 9 -6.58 -5.77 12.08
C ILE A 9 -6.59 -4.38 12.73
N HIS A 10 -7.55 -3.54 12.36
CA HIS A 10 -7.65 -2.14 12.83
C HIS A 10 -8.61 -1.96 14.02
N ASN A 11 -9.34 -3.02 14.39
CA ASN A 11 -10.36 -2.99 15.45
C ASN A 11 -11.56 -2.07 15.14
N GLU A 12 -11.89 -1.94 13.88
CA GLU A 12 -13.01 -1.17 13.36
C GLU A 12 -14.19 -2.06 13.01
N TYR A 13 -15.35 -1.47 12.79
CA TYR A 13 -16.54 -2.19 12.35
C TYR A 13 -16.86 -1.83 10.90
N VAL A 14 -17.34 -2.83 10.15
CA VAL A 14 -17.78 -2.69 8.77
C VAL A 14 -19.19 -3.23 8.63
N LEU A 15 -20.05 -2.50 7.97
CA LEU A 15 -21.41 -2.92 7.63
C LEU A 15 -21.40 -3.54 6.23
N ILE A 16 -21.55 -4.86 6.14
CA ILE A 16 -21.76 -5.57 4.87
C ILE A 16 -23.24 -5.47 4.52
N ALA A 17 -23.60 -4.80 3.43
CA ALA A 17 -24.97 -4.45 3.07
C ALA A 17 -25.29 -4.72 1.59
N PRO A 18 -25.48 -5.99 1.16
CA PRO A 18 -25.69 -6.36 -0.26
C PRO A 18 -26.89 -5.67 -0.91
N GLU A 19 -27.91 -5.33 -0.16
CA GLU A 19 -29.09 -4.62 -0.67
C GLU A 19 -28.75 -3.25 -1.27
N ARG A 20 -27.64 -2.63 -0.87
CA ARG A 20 -27.19 -1.34 -1.39
C ARG A 20 -26.61 -1.41 -2.82
N LEU A 21 -26.31 -2.60 -3.34
CA LEU A 21 -25.95 -2.78 -4.77
C LEU A 21 -27.03 -2.27 -5.73
N ARG A 22 -28.29 -2.19 -5.26
CA ARG A 22 -29.45 -1.72 -6.07
C ARG A 22 -29.52 -0.19 -6.18
N ARG A 23 -28.59 0.57 -5.58
CA ARG A 23 -28.58 2.06 -5.72
C ARG A 23 -28.15 2.45 -7.14
N PRO A 24 -28.86 3.39 -7.79
CA PRO A 24 -28.60 3.78 -9.21
C PRO A 24 -27.23 4.40 -9.45
N ASP A 25 -26.57 4.94 -8.42
CA ASP A 25 -25.39 5.83 -8.55
C ASP A 25 -24.05 5.10 -8.56
N LEU A 26 -24.04 3.75 -8.54
CA LEU A 26 -22.78 2.96 -8.44
C LEU A 26 -21.95 2.92 -9.73
N HIS A 27 -22.45 3.44 -10.87
CA HIS A 27 -21.85 3.15 -12.18
C HIS A 27 -21.38 4.36 -13.00
N ALA A 28 -21.53 5.59 -12.52
CA ALA A 28 -21.16 6.78 -13.29
C ALA A 28 -19.79 7.34 -12.87
N LYS A 29 -18.70 6.81 -13.45
CA LYS A 29 -17.38 7.45 -13.36
C LYS A 29 -17.01 8.10 -14.67
N ILE A 30 -16.81 9.43 -14.65
CA ILE A 30 -16.23 10.16 -15.77
C ILE A 30 -14.74 9.84 -15.80
N GLN A 31 -14.30 9.09 -16.80
CA GLN A 31 -12.88 8.90 -17.06
C GLN A 31 -12.29 10.20 -17.60
N ARG A 32 -11.21 10.68 -17.00
CA ARG A 32 -10.44 11.79 -17.57
C ARG A 32 -9.70 11.30 -18.82
N PRO A 33 -9.57 12.14 -19.88
CA PRO A 33 -8.71 11.79 -21.00
C PRO A 33 -7.26 11.65 -20.50
N LYS A 34 -6.59 10.56 -20.89
CA LYS A 34 -5.18 10.32 -20.53
C LYS A 34 -4.30 11.45 -21.05
N GLY A 35 -3.32 11.87 -20.26
CA GLY A 35 -2.34 12.88 -20.63
C GLY A 35 -1.47 12.43 -21.82
N LEU A 36 -0.95 13.39 -22.60
CA LEU A 36 -0.08 13.12 -23.74
C LEU A 36 1.27 12.58 -23.27
N LYS A 37 1.66 11.41 -23.74
CA LYS A 37 2.94 10.74 -23.44
C LYS A 37 4.17 11.65 -23.65
N SER A 38 4.17 12.45 -24.71
CA SER A 38 5.27 13.38 -25.05
C SER A 38 5.51 14.50 -24.03
N LYS A 39 4.51 14.79 -23.17
CA LYS A 39 4.60 15.82 -22.11
C LYS A 39 4.72 15.23 -20.71
N CYS A 40 4.75 13.91 -20.58
CA CYS A 40 4.82 13.25 -19.27
C CYS A 40 6.26 13.33 -18.71
N PRO A 41 6.47 13.94 -17.53
CA PRO A 41 7.80 14.06 -16.94
C PRO A 41 8.40 12.73 -16.49
N PHE A 42 7.57 11.68 -16.36
CA PHE A 42 7.99 10.35 -15.91
C PHE A 42 8.33 9.41 -17.06
N CYS A 43 8.06 9.79 -18.30
CA CYS A 43 8.45 8.99 -19.45
C CYS A 43 9.95 9.04 -19.69
N GLU A 44 10.50 7.91 -20.12
CA GLU A 44 11.87 7.81 -20.58
C GLU A 44 12.14 8.78 -21.74
N GLY A 45 13.26 9.47 -21.67
CA GLY A 45 13.62 10.58 -22.55
C GLY A 45 13.25 11.97 -22.02
N ASN A 46 12.48 12.05 -20.94
CA ASN A 46 12.06 13.29 -20.30
C ASN A 46 12.72 13.52 -18.91
N GLU A 47 13.86 12.87 -18.65
CA GLU A 47 14.54 12.92 -17.35
C GLU A 47 14.87 14.35 -16.91
N SER A 48 15.10 15.26 -17.85
CA SER A 48 15.36 16.69 -17.59
C SER A 48 14.16 17.47 -17.04
N LEU A 49 12.94 16.92 -17.17
CA LEU A 49 11.71 17.54 -16.64
C LEU A 49 11.45 17.22 -15.16
N THR A 50 12.31 16.42 -14.54
CA THR A 50 12.21 16.01 -13.13
C THR A 50 13.47 16.42 -12.36
N PRO A 51 13.41 16.47 -11.00
CA PRO A 51 14.62 16.53 -10.20
C PRO A 51 15.59 15.38 -10.52
N LYS A 52 16.86 15.55 -10.16
CA LYS A 52 17.86 14.50 -10.28
C LYS A 52 17.42 13.26 -9.50
N GLU A 53 17.69 12.10 -10.06
CA GLU A 53 17.35 10.83 -9.42
C GLU A 53 18.16 10.59 -8.16
N LEU A 54 17.49 10.03 -7.14
CA LEU A 54 18.12 9.54 -5.92
C LEU A 54 18.66 8.13 -6.13
N TYR A 55 17.93 7.33 -6.91
CA TYR A 55 18.29 5.96 -7.26
C TYR A 55 17.58 5.52 -8.54
N ALA A 56 18.19 4.62 -9.29
CA ALA A 56 17.52 3.92 -10.40
C ALA A 56 18.14 2.54 -10.59
N ILE A 57 17.34 1.57 -11.01
CA ILE A 57 17.85 0.31 -11.56
C ILE A 57 18.15 0.54 -13.02
N ARG A 58 19.43 0.54 -13.37
CA ARG A 58 19.96 0.79 -14.73
C ARG A 58 21.36 0.23 -14.88
N ASP A 59 21.82 0.12 -16.11
CA ASP A 59 23.17 -0.34 -16.44
C ASP A 59 24.05 0.81 -17.02
N ASN A 60 23.58 2.06 -17.03
CA ASN A 60 24.24 3.22 -17.61
C ASN A 60 24.34 4.39 -16.62
N GLU A 61 24.80 5.56 -17.10
CA GLU A 61 24.98 6.76 -16.28
C GLU A 61 23.68 7.32 -15.68
N PRO A 62 23.73 7.91 -14.47
CA PRO A 62 22.59 8.55 -13.82
C PRO A 62 21.93 9.64 -14.67
N ASN A 63 20.61 9.82 -14.47
CA ASN A 63 19.78 10.83 -15.15
C ASN A 63 19.78 10.74 -16.68
N LYS A 64 20.01 9.55 -17.23
CA LYS A 64 19.93 9.22 -18.66
C LYS A 64 18.81 8.21 -18.89
N THR A 65 18.45 7.95 -20.14
CA THR A 65 17.58 6.84 -20.57
C THR A 65 18.17 5.47 -20.22
N GLY A 66 17.42 4.38 -20.36
CA GLY A 66 17.88 3.01 -20.11
C GLY A 66 17.71 2.55 -18.65
N TRP A 67 16.84 3.18 -17.91
CA TRP A 67 16.46 2.74 -16.57
C TRP A 67 15.27 1.77 -16.60
N LYS A 68 15.20 0.89 -15.61
CA LYS A 68 14.08 -0.04 -15.38
C LYS A 68 13.09 0.51 -14.38
N THR A 69 13.59 1.16 -13.32
CA THR A 69 12.85 1.93 -12.31
C THR A 69 13.66 3.15 -11.95
N ARG A 70 12.99 4.22 -11.50
CA ARG A 70 13.68 5.48 -11.18
C ARG A 70 13.04 6.17 -9.97
N ILE A 71 13.83 6.57 -8.97
CA ILE A 71 13.37 7.27 -7.77
C ILE A 71 13.88 8.71 -7.80
N ILE A 72 12.97 9.65 -7.64
CA ILE A 72 13.23 11.09 -7.66
C ILE A 72 12.59 11.75 -6.44
N PRO A 73 13.12 12.88 -5.95
CA PRO A 73 12.40 13.72 -5.01
C PRO A 73 11.07 14.18 -5.61
N ASN A 74 10.01 14.22 -4.82
CA ASN A 74 8.77 14.85 -5.28
C ASN A 74 9.01 16.36 -5.44
N LEU A 75 8.63 16.93 -6.60
CA LEU A 75 8.76 18.36 -6.85
C LEU A 75 7.87 19.19 -5.89
N TYR A 76 6.71 18.64 -5.53
CA TYR A 76 5.73 19.25 -4.61
C TYR A 76 5.76 18.51 -3.27
N LYS A 77 6.87 18.63 -2.55
CA LYS A 77 7.13 17.93 -1.31
C LYS A 77 6.14 18.32 -0.22
N ALA A 78 5.55 17.35 0.47
CA ALA A 78 4.77 17.57 1.68
C ALA A 78 5.68 17.74 2.91
N VAL A 79 6.85 17.09 2.91
CA VAL A 79 7.87 17.11 3.97
C VAL A 79 9.25 17.20 3.34
N GLN A 80 10.24 17.72 4.08
CA GLN A 80 11.60 17.99 3.57
C GLN A 80 12.65 17.53 4.59
N VAL A 81 13.73 16.91 4.10
CA VAL A 81 14.83 16.42 4.96
C VAL A 81 15.72 17.54 5.52
N GLU A 82 15.67 18.71 4.88
CA GLU A 82 16.48 19.88 5.23
C GLU A 82 15.96 20.62 6.48
N LEU A 83 14.74 20.30 6.95
CA LEU A 83 14.16 20.90 8.15
C LEU A 83 14.68 20.22 9.42
N GLU A 84 14.67 20.97 10.53
CA GLU A 84 15.03 20.46 11.85
C GLU A 84 13.83 19.77 12.52
N ASP A 85 14.11 18.65 13.21
CA ASP A 85 13.12 17.91 14.00
C ASP A 85 13.02 18.52 15.41
N THR A 86 12.46 19.73 15.47
CA THR A 86 12.27 20.45 16.73
C THR A 86 10.80 20.72 16.98
N SER A 87 10.26 20.16 18.06
CA SER A 87 8.87 20.45 18.49
C SER A 87 8.76 21.91 18.94
N LEU A 88 7.75 22.58 18.43
CA LEU A 88 7.44 23.98 18.73
C LEU A 88 6.05 24.06 19.39
N ARG A 89 5.83 25.12 20.18
CA ARG A 89 4.55 25.35 20.88
C ARG A 89 3.99 26.73 20.58
N ASP A 90 2.68 26.78 20.40
CA ASP A 90 1.88 27.98 20.35
C ASP A 90 0.73 27.85 21.36
N GLY A 91 0.94 28.31 22.58
CA GLY A 91 0.02 28.13 23.71
C GLY A 91 -0.22 26.65 24.02
N LEU A 92 -1.44 26.19 23.81
CA LEU A 92 -1.82 24.77 23.98
C LEU A 92 -1.53 23.88 22.77
N PHE A 93 -1.13 24.47 21.66
CA PHE A 93 -0.92 23.75 20.40
C PHE A 93 0.56 23.42 20.23
N GLU A 94 0.82 22.20 19.77
CA GLU A 94 2.16 21.72 19.42
C GLU A 94 2.24 21.47 17.93
N TYR A 95 3.37 21.78 17.33
CA TYR A 95 3.64 21.46 15.93
C TYR A 95 5.12 21.13 15.72
N ILE A 96 5.38 20.31 14.74
CA ILE A 96 6.72 19.96 14.29
C ILE A 96 6.86 20.47 12.86
N PRO A 97 7.99 21.11 12.49
CA PRO A 97 8.26 21.41 11.09
C PRO A 97 8.08 20.16 10.22
N GLY A 98 7.64 20.32 8.99
CA GLY A 98 7.41 19.21 8.08
C GLY A 98 8.70 18.48 7.67
N VAL A 99 9.47 18.00 8.65
CA VAL A 99 10.69 17.23 8.41
C VAL A 99 10.33 15.83 7.92
N GLY A 100 11.06 15.34 6.92
CA GLY A 100 10.85 14.04 6.33
C GLY A 100 11.30 13.95 4.88
N ALA A 101 11.10 12.82 4.25
CA ALA A 101 11.36 12.62 2.82
C ALA A 101 10.05 12.39 2.06
N HIS A 102 9.90 13.03 0.90
CA HIS A 102 8.79 12.77 -0.02
C HIS A 102 9.34 12.52 -1.42
N GLU A 103 9.20 11.29 -1.88
CA GLU A 103 9.81 10.77 -3.08
C GLU A 103 8.79 10.08 -3.99
N ILE A 104 9.13 9.99 -5.27
CA ILE A 104 8.36 9.28 -6.29
C ILE A 104 9.24 8.18 -6.86
N LEU A 105 8.76 6.95 -6.80
CA LEU A 105 9.30 5.83 -7.55
C LEU A 105 8.49 5.69 -8.84
N ILE A 106 9.11 5.95 -9.99
CA ILE A 106 8.55 5.67 -11.29
C ILE A 106 8.72 4.18 -11.54
N ASP A 107 7.60 3.45 -11.61
CA ASP A 107 7.55 1.99 -11.50
C ASP A 107 8.19 1.28 -12.71
N SER A 108 8.10 1.88 -13.89
CA SER A 108 8.68 1.38 -15.13
C SER A 108 8.78 2.50 -16.17
N PRO A 109 9.56 2.36 -17.23
CA PRO A 109 9.60 3.34 -18.33
C PRO A 109 8.31 3.36 -19.18
N CYS A 110 7.43 2.40 -19.01
CA CYS A 110 6.20 2.26 -19.78
C CYS A 110 5.09 3.18 -19.24
N HIS A 111 4.61 4.10 -20.07
CA HIS A 111 3.59 5.08 -19.71
C HIS A 111 2.20 4.46 -19.43
N ASP A 112 1.79 3.50 -20.24
CA ASP A 112 0.46 2.92 -20.24
C ASP A 112 0.42 1.48 -19.67
N CYS A 113 1.45 1.07 -18.94
CA CYS A 113 1.56 -0.28 -18.41
C CYS A 113 1.04 -0.37 -16.98
N ASP A 114 -0.20 -0.80 -16.83
CA ASP A 114 -0.73 -1.20 -15.54
C ASP A 114 -0.04 -2.49 -15.03
N ILE A 115 -0.08 -2.73 -13.72
CA ILE A 115 0.64 -3.84 -13.06
C ILE A 115 0.34 -5.20 -13.71
N GLN A 116 -0.90 -5.48 -14.11
CA GLN A 116 -1.27 -6.74 -14.76
C GLN A 116 -0.58 -6.96 -16.12
N ASN A 117 -0.14 -5.89 -16.77
CA ASN A 117 0.53 -5.93 -18.08
C ASN A 117 2.06 -5.95 -17.96
N LEU A 118 2.60 -5.73 -16.76
CA LEU A 118 4.03 -5.79 -16.53
C LEU A 118 4.56 -7.23 -16.57
N LYS A 119 5.80 -7.39 -16.99
CA LYS A 119 6.54 -8.64 -16.79
C LYS A 119 6.87 -8.81 -15.30
N ALA A 120 6.95 -10.04 -14.81
CA ALA A 120 7.34 -10.33 -13.42
C ALA A 120 8.63 -9.63 -13.02
N GLU A 121 9.66 -9.65 -13.89
CA GLU A 121 10.93 -8.94 -13.65
C GLU A 121 10.76 -7.44 -13.41
N ALA A 122 9.81 -6.78 -14.07
CA ALA A 122 9.55 -5.36 -13.83
C ALA A 122 8.94 -5.12 -12.45
N ILE A 123 8.04 -6.00 -11.99
CA ILE A 123 7.48 -5.95 -10.64
C ILE A 123 8.56 -6.26 -9.60
N GLU A 124 9.45 -7.23 -9.86
CA GLU A 124 10.61 -7.49 -8.99
C GLU A 124 11.52 -6.26 -8.87
N ASN A 125 11.85 -5.58 -9.98
CA ASN A 125 12.66 -4.38 -9.96
C ASN A 125 11.98 -3.25 -9.17
N TRP A 126 10.66 -3.09 -9.31
CA TRP A 126 9.85 -2.17 -8.54
C TRP A 126 9.93 -2.45 -7.03
N LEU A 127 9.74 -3.70 -6.59
CA LEU A 127 9.88 -4.12 -5.19
C LEU A 127 11.31 -3.93 -4.66
N ARG A 128 12.33 -4.28 -5.45
CA ARG A 128 13.75 -4.09 -5.08
C ARG A 128 14.10 -2.60 -4.90
N SER A 129 13.55 -1.74 -5.75
CA SER A 129 13.74 -0.28 -5.60
C SER A 129 13.17 0.24 -4.29
N MET A 130 12.01 -0.25 -3.84
CA MET A 130 11.46 0.08 -2.52
C MET A 130 12.39 -0.39 -1.40
N ILE A 131 12.89 -1.64 -1.45
CA ILE A 131 13.81 -2.19 -0.44
C ILE A 131 15.05 -1.31 -0.31
N ILE A 132 15.67 -0.94 -1.43
CA ILE A 132 16.87 -0.10 -1.43
C ILE A 132 16.59 1.28 -0.83
N ARG A 133 15.42 1.88 -1.15
CA ARG A 133 15.06 3.18 -0.56
C ARG A 133 14.74 3.10 0.92
N ILE A 134 14.08 2.04 1.39
CA ILE A 134 13.84 1.82 2.82
C ILE A 134 15.18 1.74 3.57
N GLU A 135 16.15 0.98 3.06
CA GLU A 135 17.47 0.82 3.67
C GLU A 135 18.28 2.12 3.70
N ASP A 136 18.10 2.97 2.69
CA ASP A 136 18.78 4.26 2.66
C ASP A 136 18.11 5.29 3.58
N LEU A 137 16.79 5.42 3.55
CA LEU A 137 16.04 6.32 4.43
C LEU A 137 16.21 5.95 5.92
N LYS A 138 16.36 4.66 6.25
CA LYS A 138 16.63 4.18 7.60
C LYS A 138 17.94 4.72 8.20
N LYS A 139 18.88 5.18 7.39
CA LYS A 139 20.13 5.77 7.88
C LYS A 139 19.91 7.11 8.58
N ASP A 140 18.87 7.87 8.20
CA ASP A 140 18.45 9.06 8.92
C ASP A 140 17.60 8.66 10.14
N ARG A 141 18.19 8.74 11.31
CA ARG A 141 17.57 8.33 12.58
C ARG A 141 16.35 9.16 12.98
N ARG A 142 16.17 10.32 12.39
CA ARG A 142 14.98 11.16 12.60
C ARG A 142 13.74 10.55 11.94
N LEU A 143 13.92 9.72 10.90
CA LEU A 143 12.82 9.09 10.16
C LEU A 143 12.40 7.81 10.87
N ILE A 144 11.21 7.83 11.45
CA ILE A 144 10.66 6.72 12.24
C ILE A 144 9.73 5.84 11.41
N TYR A 145 8.83 6.44 10.64
CA TYR A 145 7.80 5.75 9.88
C TYR A 145 7.91 6.01 8.39
N LEU A 146 7.61 4.99 7.60
CA LEU A 146 7.63 5.05 6.15
C LEU A 146 6.29 4.61 5.59
N SER A 147 5.64 5.49 4.85
CA SER A 147 4.45 5.19 4.06
C SER A 147 4.83 4.97 2.61
N ILE A 148 4.61 3.77 2.09
CA ILE A 148 4.75 3.44 0.66
C ILE A 148 3.36 3.17 0.11
N PHE A 149 2.93 3.98 -0.84
CA PHE A 149 1.60 3.86 -1.41
C PHE A 149 1.56 4.23 -2.89
N LYS A 150 0.56 3.70 -3.58
CA LYS A 150 0.29 3.95 -4.99
C LYS A 150 -1.15 4.41 -5.15
N ASN A 151 -1.32 5.52 -5.87
CA ASN A 151 -2.61 6.00 -6.33
C ASN A 151 -2.69 5.79 -7.85
N HIS A 152 -3.70 5.11 -8.33
CA HIS A 152 -3.94 4.90 -9.75
C HIS A 152 -5.31 5.44 -10.12
N GLY A 153 -5.33 6.42 -11.01
CA GLY A 153 -6.55 7.10 -11.45
C GLY A 153 -6.98 8.29 -10.57
N ALA A 154 -7.83 9.12 -11.12
CA ALA A 154 -8.22 10.41 -10.52
C ALA A 154 -9.02 10.26 -9.22
N SER A 155 -9.93 9.27 -9.13
CA SER A 155 -10.72 9.04 -7.90
C SER A 155 -9.88 8.43 -6.77
N ALA A 156 -8.70 7.90 -7.11
CA ALA A 156 -7.73 7.44 -6.14
C ALA A 156 -6.75 8.54 -5.70
N GLY A 157 -6.86 9.77 -6.26
CA GLY A 157 -5.99 10.89 -5.92
C GLY A 157 -4.71 10.98 -6.76
N SER A 158 -4.60 10.24 -7.88
CA SER A 158 -3.48 10.40 -8.80
C SER A 158 -3.67 11.65 -9.68
N THR A 159 -2.59 12.43 -9.81
CA THR A 159 -2.52 13.57 -10.72
C THR A 159 -1.73 13.27 -11.99
N GLN A 160 -0.97 12.18 -12.00
CA GLN A 160 -0.15 11.72 -13.12
C GLN A 160 -0.64 10.34 -13.59
N ASP A 161 -0.79 10.19 -14.90
CA ASP A 161 -1.27 8.94 -15.51
C ASP A 161 -0.16 7.88 -15.56
N HIS A 162 1.11 8.29 -15.69
CA HIS A 162 2.24 7.37 -15.69
C HIS A 162 2.33 6.63 -14.36
N PRO A 163 2.37 5.28 -14.33
CA PRO A 163 2.38 4.51 -13.10
C PRO A 163 3.57 4.84 -12.21
N HIS A 164 3.27 5.28 -10.99
CA HIS A 164 4.27 5.64 -10.00
C HIS A 164 3.79 5.28 -8.59
N THR A 165 4.74 5.14 -7.70
CA THR A 165 4.57 4.86 -6.28
C THR A 165 5.13 6.04 -5.49
N GLN A 166 4.48 6.43 -4.41
CA GLN A 166 4.95 7.49 -3.52
C GLN A 166 5.56 6.89 -2.26
N ILE A 167 6.62 7.54 -1.78
CA ILE A 167 7.32 7.18 -0.55
C ILE A 167 7.36 8.44 0.31
N ILE A 168 6.74 8.38 1.49
CA ILE A 168 6.79 9.47 2.48
C ILE A 168 7.37 8.91 3.77
N ALA A 169 8.48 9.49 4.21
CA ALA A 169 9.09 9.18 5.50
C ALA A 169 8.80 10.31 6.51
N LEU A 170 8.43 9.95 7.73
CA LEU A 170 7.99 10.85 8.78
C LEU A 170 8.83 10.66 10.06
N PRO A 171 9.00 11.71 10.89
CA PRO A 171 9.72 11.62 12.16
C PRO A 171 8.89 10.96 13.27
N MET A 172 7.67 10.57 12.99
CA MET A 172 6.76 9.95 13.95
C MET A 172 5.93 8.85 13.28
N THR A 173 5.43 7.92 14.09
CA THR A 173 4.43 6.93 13.63
C THR A 173 3.04 7.56 13.68
N PRO A 174 2.24 7.52 12.60
CA PRO A 174 0.85 7.98 12.61
C PRO A 174 0.00 7.25 13.67
N GLN A 175 -0.99 7.92 14.25
CA GLN A 175 -1.79 7.39 15.35
C GLN A 175 -2.49 6.06 15.02
N SER A 176 -2.98 5.90 13.78
CA SER A 176 -3.59 4.65 13.32
C SER A 176 -2.60 3.48 13.37
N GLU A 177 -1.35 3.72 12.98
CA GLU A 177 -0.28 2.72 13.00
C GLU A 177 0.19 2.42 14.43
N GLN A 178 0.26 3.43 15.30
CA GLN A 178 0.53 3.20 16.74
C GLN A 178 -0.53 2.28 17.35
N ASN A 179 -1.81 2.56 17.10
CA ASN A 179 -2.92 1.73 17.56
C ASN A 179 -2.81 0.29 17.02
N PHE A 180 -2.44 0.13 15.76
CA PHE A 180 -2.23 -1.19 15.15
C PHE A 180 -1.08 -1.96 15.82
N LEU A 181 0.06 -1.31 16.04
CA LEU A 181 1.22 -1.88 16.70
C LEU A 181 0.89 -2.30 18.15
N GLU A 182 0.21 -1.45 18.92
CA GLU A 182 -0.23 -1.77 20.29
C GLU A 182 -1.17 -2.97 20.32
N GLN A 183 -2.12 -3.05 19.39
CA GLN A 183 -3.05 -4.17 19.31
C GLN A 183 -2.34 -5.48 18.96
N ASN A 184 -1.35 -5.44 18.04
CA ASN A 184 -0.52 -6.59 17.73
C ASN A 184 0.26 -7.06 18.97
N MET A 185 0.83 -6.12 19.72
CA MET A 185 1.54 -6.42 20.96
C MET A 185 0.62 -7.05 22.02
N ARG A 186 -0.56 -6.47 22.25
CA ARG A 186 -1.55 -7.04 23.18
C ARG A 186 -1.96 -8.45 22.78
N TYR A 187 -2.17 -8.67 21.48
CA TYR A 187 -2.50 -9.97 20.94
C TYR A 187 -1.38 -10.98 21.17
N TYR A 188 -0.15 -10.61 20.85
CA TYR A 188 1.04 -11.45 21.03
C TYR A 188 1.24 -11.83 22.51
N ARG A 189 1.14 -10.87 23.44
CA ARG A 189 1.24 -11.14 24.89
C ARG A 189 0.21 -12.14 25.38
N ARG A 190 -1.00 -12.12 24.79
CA ARG A 190 -2.10 -13.01 25.20
C ARG A 190 -2.02 -14.40 24.55
N HIS A 191 -1.56 -14.48 23.33
CA HIS A 191 -1.65 -15.70 22.52
C HIS A 191 -0.31 -16.34 22.19
N GLY A 192 0.82 -15.63 22.40
CA GLY A 192 2.17 -16.10 22.04
C GLY A 192 2.45 -16.12 20.52
N ARG A 193 1.52 -15.61 19.72
CA ARG A 193 1.58 -15.59 18.23
C ARG A 193 1.15 -14.24 17.68
N GLY A 194 1.60 -13.93 16.45
CA GLY A 194 1.23 -12.70 15.76
C GLY A 194 -0.25 -12.69 15.34
N LYS A 195 -0.92 -11.54 15.45
CA LYS A 195 -2.32 -11.40 15.04
C LYS A 195 -2.51 -11.67 13.54
N ILE A 196 -1.64 -11.12 12.68
CA ILE A 196 -1.68 -11.36 11.22
C ILE A 196 -1.41 -12.84 10.91
N GLU A 197 -0.54 -13.50 11.68
CA GLU A 197 -0.27 -14.93 11.56
C GLU A 197 -1.55 -15.75 11.73
N ASP A 198 -2.28 -15.51 12.81
CA ASP A 198 -3.54 -16.23 13.07
C ASP A 198 -4.62 -15.91 12.03
N ILE A 199 -4.68 -14.64 11.55
CA ILE A 199 -5.61 -14.26 10.47
C ILE A 199 -5.27 -15.05 9.19
N VAL A 200 -4.01 -15.06 8.77
CA VAL A 200 -3.55 -15.80 7.58
C VAL A 200 -3.86 -17.29 7.70
N TYR A 201 -3.56 -17.88 8.85
CA TYR A 201 -3.86 -19.28 9.10
C TYR A 201 -5.37 -19.57 8.95
N ASN A 202 -6.22 -18.78 9.61
CA ASN A 202 -7.67 -18.96 9.55
C ASN A 202 -8.24 -18.75 8.13
N GLU A 203 -7.72 -17.80 7.35
CA GLU A 203 -8.18 -17.60 5.96
C GLU A 203 -7.80 -18.80 5.08
N ILE A 204 -6.59 -19.35 5.23
CA ILE A 204 -6.14 -20.52 4.48
C ILE A 204 -7.00 -21.75 4.82
N GLU A 205 -7.29 -21.97 6.11
CA GLU A 205 -8.14 -23.10 6.54
C GLU A 205 -9.59 -22.93 6.08
N ALA A 206 -10.16 -21.74 6.19
CA ALA A 206 -11.53 -21.46 5.81
C ALA A 206 -11.77 -21.55 4.29
N LYS A 207 -10.78 -21.21 3.46
CA LYS A 207 -10.80 -21.23 1.97
C LYS A 207 -11.92 -20.42 1.31
N LYS A 208 -12.61 -19.56 2.07
CA LYS A 208 -13.81 -18.85 1.59
C LYS A 208 -13.49 -17.57 0.83
N ARG A 209 -12.35 -16.93 1.14
CA ARG A 209 -11.99 -15.59 0.65
C ARG A 209 -10.63 -15.54 -0.01
N ILE A 210 -10.03 -16.70 -0.30
CA ILE A 210 -8.72 -16.83 -0.94
C ILE A 210 -8.81 -16.43 -2.42
N ILE A 211 -7.88 -15.58 -2.85
CA ILE A 211 -7.70 -15.17 -4.24
C ILE A 211 -6.50 -15.89 -4.88
N HIS A 212 -5.41 -16.01 -4.11
CA HIS A 212 -4.18 -16.67 -4.55
C HIS A 212 -3.43 -17.20 -3.34
N ASN A 213 -2.87 -18.42 -3.44
CA ASN A 213 -2.16 -19.06 -2.32
C ASN A 213 -1.02 -19.93 -2.84
N GLU A 214 0.10 -19.32 -3.19
CA GLU A 214 1.30 -20.01 -3.64
C GLU A 214 2.55 -19.56 -2.89
N GLY A 215 3.52 -20.47 -2.77
CA GLY A 215 4.77 -20.20 -2.08
C GLY A 215 4.57 -19.61 -0.69
N ASN A 216 5.28 -18.54 -0.39
CA ASN A 216 5.28 -17.90 0.93
C ASN A 216 4.22 -16.80 1.10
N PHE A 217 3.41 -16.51 0.09
CA PHE A 217 2.40 -15.46 0.15
C PHE A 217 0.98 -16.00 -0.06
N VAL A 218 0.03 -15.29 0.51
CA VAL A 218 -1.40 -15.53 0.28
C VAL A 218 -2.08 -14.19 0.04
N ALA A 219 -3.00 -14.17 -0.94
CA ALA A 219 -3.89 -13.05 -1.22
C ALA A 219 -5.34 -13.48 -0.92
N PHE A 220 -6.07 -12.63 -0.21
CA PHE A 220 -7.46 -12.91 0.17
C PHE A 220 -8.25 -11.61 0.33
N CYS A 221 -9.58 -11.69 0.25
CA CYS A 221 -10.47 -10.60 0.64
C CYS A 221 -10.61 -10.61 2.17
N PRO A 222 -10.21 -9.56 2.91
CA PRO A 222 -10.33 -9.53 4.37
C PRO A 222 -11.76 -9.77 4.86
N PHE A 223 -11.94 -10.50 5.96
CA PHE A 223 -13.26 -10.84 6.50
C PHE A 223 -14.18 -9.63 6.71
N ALA A 224 -13.64 -8.51 7.11
CA ALA A 224 -14.33 -7.22 7.25
C ALA A 224 -13.77 -6.19 6.27
N SER A 225 -13.78 -6.51 4.96
CA SER A 225 -13.36 -5.58 3.90
C SER A 225 -14.21 -4.32 3.94
N ALA A 226 -13.55 -3.17 4.08
CA ALA A 226 -14.21 -1.87 4.07
C ALA A 226 -14.72 -1.47 2.67
N TYR A 227 -14.11 -2.04 1.63
CA TYR A 227 -14.39 -1.71 0.24
C TYR A 227 -14.70 -2.97 -0.59
N PRO A 228 -15.56 -2.85 -1.63
CA PRO A 228 -15.78 -3.93 -2.58
C PRO A 228 -14.47 -4.36 -3.25
N PHE A 229 -14.26 -5.67 -3.36
CA PHE A 229 -13.06 -6.27 -3.99
C PHE A 229 -11.73 -5.85 -3.35
N GLU A 230 -11.75 -5.40 -2.11
CA GLU A 230 -10.54 -5.15 -1.35
C GLU A 230 -9.75 -6.44 -1.18
N ILE A 231 -8.43 -6.39 -1.44
CA ILE A 231 -7.53 -7.53 -1.30
C ILE A 231 -6.39 -7.19 -0.34
N MET A 232 -6.06 -8.16 0.48
CA MET A 232 -4.86 -8.16 1.31
C MET A 232 -3.92 -9.26 0.81
N ILE A 233 -2.63 -8.92 0.66
CA ILE A 233 -1.53 -9.87 0.46
C ILE A 233 -0.70 -9.89 1.74
N ALA A 234 -0.43 -11.08 2.27
CA ALA A 234 0.36 -11.26 3.48
C ALA A 234 1.31 -12.45 3.34
N PRO A 235 2.50 -12.41 3.98
CA PRO A 235 3.39 -13.57 4.05
C PRO A 235 2.83 -14.64 5.00
N LYS A 236 2.96 -15.90 4.60
CA LYS A 236 2.65 -17.06 5.45
C LYS A 236 3.73 -17.30 6.52
N LYS A 237 4.98 -17.01 6.18
CA LYS A 237 6.11 -17.05 7.10
C LYS A 237 6.22 -15.74 7.89
N ASN A 238 7.04 -15.77 8.93
CA ASN A 238 7.34 -14.58 9.73
C ASN A 238 8.28 -13.63 8.97
N ILE A 239 7.73 -12.86 8.05
CA ILE A 239 8.41 -11.77 7.33
C ILE A 239 7.80 -10.46 7.80
N THR A 240 8.51 -9.75 8.65
CA THR A 240 8.03 -8.54 9.31
C THR A 240 8.04 -7.33 8.38
N SER A 241 9.05 -7.24 7.52
CA SER A 241 9.26 -6.13 6.61
C SER A 241 9.70 -6.58 5.23
N LEU A 242 9.55 -5.74 4.23
CA LEU A 242 9.88 -6.06 2.84
C LEU A 242 11.38 -6.39 2.65
N GLN A 243 12.27 -5.78 3.45
CA GLN A 243 13.71 -6.03 3.40
C GLN A 243 14.10 -7.45 3.85
N MET A 244 13.24 -8.14 4.60
CA MET A 244 13.48 -9.53 5.03
C MET A 244 13.13 -10.54 3.94
N CYS A 245 12.54 -10.13 2.84
CA CYS A 245 12.24 -11.00 1.72
C CYS A 245 13.53 -11.47 1.04
N SER A 246 13.69 -12.79 0.89
CA SER A 246 14.72 -13.37 0.04
C SER A 246 14.46 -13.06 -1.45
N ARG A 247 15.40 -13.38 -2.33
CA ARG A 247 15.18 -13.26 -3.78
C ARG A 247 13.98 -14.08 -4.25
N ASP A 248 13.84 -15.30 -3.73
CA ASP A 248 12.72 -16.18 -4.06
C ASP A 248 11.40 -15.61 -3.54
N ASP A 249 11.38 -15.03 -2.33
CA ASP A 249 10.21 -14.37 -1.78
C ASP A 249 9.78 -13.17 -2.65
N ILE A 250 10.72 -12.37 -3.16
CA ILE A 250 10.42 -11.25 -4.07
C ILE A 250 9.84 -11.76 -5.40
N SER A 251 10.38 -12.84 -5.95
CA SER A 251 9.85 -13.43 -7.19
C SER A 251 8.43 -13.97 -6.99
N ILE A 252 8.19 -14.71 -5.91
CA ILE A 252 6.85 -15.23 -5.55
C ILE A 252 5.86 -14.08 -5.29
N LEU A 253 6.29 -13.02 -4.58
CA LEU A 253 5.46 -11.85 -4.32
C LEU A 253 5.11 -11.11 -5.60
N SER A 254 6.05 -10.98 -6.54
CA SER A 254 5.81 -10.34 -7.83
C SER A 254 4.76 -11.06 -8.66
N GLU A 255 4.82 -12.39 -8.71
CA GLU A 255 3.78 -13.20 -9.37
C GLU A 255 2.44 -13.14 -8.64
N CYS A 256 2.44 -13.17 -7.31
CA CYS A 256 1.21 -13.00 -6.51
C CYS A 256 0.53 -11.66 -6.83
N ILE A 257 1.27 -10.56 -6.83
CA ILE A 257 0.76 -9.22 -7.19
C ILE A 257 0.18 -9.23 -8.60
N LYS A 258 0.92 -9.78 -9.56
CA LYS A 258 0.48 -9.86 -10.96
C LYS A 258 -0.81 -10.65 -11.13
N VAL A 259 -0.92 -11.82 -10.50
CA VAL A 259 -2.14 -12.65 -10.52
C VAL A 259 -3.33 -11.90 -9.93
N VAL A 260 -3.15 -11.25 -8.78
CA VAL A 260 -4.18 -10.44 -8.12
C VAL A 260 -4.67 -9.32 -9.04
N PHE A 261 -3.77 -8.54 -9.64
CA PHE A 261 -4.15 -7.45 -10.54
C PHE A 261 -4.80 -7.96 -11.83
N ARG A 262 -4.37 -9.11 -12.36
CA ARG A 262 -5.02 -9.75 -13.51
C ARG A 262 -6.47 -10.12 -13.17
N LYS A 263 -6.73 -10.76 -12.04
CA LYS A 263 -8.10 -11.14 -11.60
C LYS A 263 -8.97 -9.89 -11.37
N LEU A 264 -8.44 -8.86 -10.72
CA LEU A 264 -9.13 -7.58 -10.57
C LEU A 264 -9.47 -6.95 -11.93
N HIS A 265 -8.53 -6.92 -12.86
CA HIS A 265 -8.76 -6.38 -14.21
C HIS A 265 -9.81 -7.20 -15.00
N MET A 266 -9.74 -8.52 -14.92
CA MET A 266 -10.74 -9.40 -15.59
C MET A 266 -12.15 -9.19 -15.04
N GLN A 267 -12.28 -8.89 -13.75
CA GLN A 267 -13.58 -8.66 -13.11
C GLN A 267 -14.09 -7.24 -13.27
N LEU A 268 -13.21 -6.23 -13.14
CA LEU A 268 -13.58 -4.82 -13.03
C LEU A 268 -13.28 -4.01 -14.31
N GLY A 269 -12.56 -4.61 -15.29
CA GLY A 269 -12.02 -3.87 -16.43
C GLY A 269 -10.90 -2.91 -15.99
N ASN A 270 -10.81 -1.75 -16.63
CA ASN A 270 -9.92 -0.69 -16.18
C ASN A 270 -10.52 -0.06 -14.93
N PHE A 271 -9.80 -0.15 -13.81
CA PHE A 271 -10.26 0.34 -12.51
C PHE A 271 -9.21 1.24 -11.86
N GLU A 272 -9.69 2.19 -11.09
CA GLU A 272 -8.87 3.04 -10.26
C GLU A 272 -8.71 2.42 -8.87
N TYR A 273 -7.55 2.60 -8.23
CA TYR A 273 -7.27 1.98 -6.95
C TYR A 273 -6.25 2.74 -6.11
N ASN A 274 -6.32 2.56 -4.81
CA ASN A 274 -5.22 2.80 -3.90
C ASN A 274 -4.57 1.45 -3.54
N MET A 275 -3.26 1.46 -3.38
CA MET A 275 -2.48 0.33 -2.87
C MET A 275 -1.48 0.87 -1.87
N TYR A 276 -1.26 0.17 -0.76
CA TYR A 276 -0.23 0.54 0.19
C TYR A 276 0.41 -0.66 0.86
N PHE A 277 1.63 -0.44 1.34
CA PHE A 277 2.42 -1.38 2.11
C PHE A 277 2.35 -0.94 3.58
N ALA A 278 1.70 -1.72 4.44
CA ALA A 278 1.77 -1.52 5.87
C ALA A 278 3.07 -2.15 6.37
N LEU A 279 4.04 -1.30 6.67
CA LEU A 279 5.38 -1.67 7.09
C LEU A 279 5.58 -1.28 8.57
N PRO A 280 6.45 -1.99 9.30
CA PRO A 280 6.81 -1.59 10.65
C PRO A 280 7.60 -0.29 10.63
N PRO A 281 7.72 0.42 11.75
CA PRO A 281 8.64 1.53 11.89
C PRO A 281 10.06 1.15 11.46
N ILE A 282 10.72 2.02 10.70
CA ILE A 282 12.07 1.77 10.17
C ILE A 282 13.18 2.09 11.18
N ASN A 283 12.89 2.99 12.11
CA ASN A 283 13.76 3.33 13.24
C ASN A 283 12.94 3.37 14.53
N SER A 284 13.63 3.29 15.66
CA SER A 284 13.07 3.52 16.98
C SER A 284 13.63 4.80 17.55
N ASN A 285 12.76 5.67 18.00
CA ASN A 285 13.12 6.80 18.84
C ASN A 285 12.84 6.41 20.30
N PHE A 286 13.88 6.04 21.03
CA PHE A 286 13.76 5.61 22.43
C PHE A 286 13.24 6.73 23.35
N GLU A 287 13.46 7.99 23.00
CA GLU A 287 12.99 9.14 23.78
C GLU A 287 11.49 9.38 23.65
N ASN A 288 10.88 8.89 22.56
CA ASN A 288 9.46 9.13 22.21
C ASN A 288 8.59 7.86 22.20
N GLU A 289 8.93 6.82 22.99
CA GLU A 289 8.10 5.61 23.17
C GLU A 289 7.81 4.78 21.91
N SER A 290 8.46 5.05 20.78
CA SER A 290 8.22 4.34 19.51
C SER A 290 8.80 2.92 19.49
N TYR A 291 9.46 2.46 20.57
CA TYR A 291 9.99 1.10 20.67
C TYR A 291 8.89 0.10 21.05
N ILE A 292 8.62 -0.83 20.16
CA ILE A 292 7.70 -1.93 20.41
C ILE A 292 8.50 -3.21 20.59
N PRO A 293 8.54 -3.76 21.82
CA PRO A 293 9.23 -5.01 22.10
C PRO A 293 8.65 -6.14 21.24
N TYR A 294 9.51 -7.04 20.79
CA TYR A 294 9.13 -8.21 20.01
C TYR A 294 8.46 -7.91 18.66
N LEU A 295 8.71 -6.74 18.06
CA LEU A 295 8.15 -6.37 16.76
C LEU A 295 8.36 -7.46 15.71
N GLU A 296 9.56 -8.04 15.66
CA GLU A 296 9.93 -9.13 14.75
C GLU A 296 9.10 -10.41 14.94
N LYS A 297 8.49 -10.60 16.12
CA LYS A 297 7.69 -11.79 16.44
C LYS A 297 6.19 -11.58 16.24
N ASN A 298 5.72 -10.33 16.35
CA ASN A 298 4.29 -10.03 16.37
C ASN A 298 3.78 -9.28 15.13
N TYR A 299 4.69 -8.75 14.31
CA TYR A 299 4.35 -8.00 13.11
C TYR A 299 4.64 -8.84 11.84
N ARG A 300 3.75 -8.75 10.87
CA ARG A 300 3.98 -9.16 9.48
C ARG A 300 3.56 -8.01 8.60
N PHE A 301 4.39 -7.66 7.61
CA PHE A 301 3.97 -6.65 6.65
C PHE A 301 2.78 -7.16 5.84
N ILE A 302 1.94 -6.25 5.39
CA ILE A 302 0.82 -6.55 4.52
C ILE A 302 0.77 -5.55 3.38
N ILE A 303 0.23 -5.99 2.24
CA ILE A 303 -0.09 -5.12 1.13
C ILE A 303 -1.61 -5.08 1.02
N ARG A 304 -2.19 -3.87 0.97
CA ARG A 304 -3.63 -3.69 0.73
C ARG A 304 -3.85 -3.07 -0.62
N ILE A 305 -4.84 -3.59 -1.35
CA ILE A 305 -5.28 -3.11 -2.66
C ILE A 305 -6.76 -2.79 -2.53
N ILE A 306 -7.12 -1.53 -2.82
CA ILE A 306 -8.46 -0.98 -2.60
C ILE A 306 -8.97 -0.39 -3.91
N PRO A 307 -9.78 -1.14 -4.69
CA PRO A 307 -10.44 -0.61 -5.87
C PRO A 307 -11.39 0.55 -5.52
N LYS A 308 -11.32 1.63 -6.29
CA LYS A 308 -12.13 2.83 -6.11
C LYS A 308 -13.45 2.75 -6.90
N ILE A 309 -14.25 1.75 -6.59
CA ILE A 309 -15.57 1.55 -7.21
C ILE A 309 -16.64 2.36 -6.50
N TYR A 310 -16.40 2.71 -5.24
CA TYR A 310 -17.36 3.29 -4.34
C TYR A 310 -16.75 4.52 -3.62
N SER A 311 -17.56 5.56 -3.42
CA SER A 311 -17.18 6.78 -2.70
C SER A 311 -17.74 6.76 -1.28
N LEU A 312 -16.95 7.20 -0.31
CA LEU A 312 -17.38 7.35 1.08
C LEU A 312 -18.44 8.45 1.18
N GLY A 313 -19.50 8.18 1.93
CA GLY A 313 -20.58 9.13 2.22
C GLY A 313 -20.48 9.74 3.62
N GLY A 314 -21.51 10.50 4.00
CA GLY A 314 -21.53 11.17 5.30
C GLY A 314 -21.55 10.22 6.49
N PHE A 315 -22.11 9.03 6.36
CA PHE A 315 -22.10 8.03 7.42
C PHE A 315 -20.68 7.54 7.73
N GLU A 316 -19.96 7.16 6.70
CA GLU A 316 -18.58 6.69 6.83
C GLU A 316 -17.67 7.79 7.39
N MET A 317 -17.84 9.03 6.92
CA MET A 317 -17.08 10.19 7.40
C MET A 317 -17.36 10.54 8.88
N SER A 318 -18.61 10.38 9.34
CA SER A 318 -18.99 10.73 10.72
C SER A 318 -18.69 9.65 11.73
N THR A 319 -18.65 8.38 11.31
CA THR A 319 -18.54 7.21 12.20
C THR A 319 -17.24 6.44 12.06
N ASN A 320 -16.47 6.69 10.99
CA ASN A 320 -15.34 5.85 10.54
C ASN A 320 -15.74 4.39 10.29
N MET A 321 -17.04 4.11 10.11
CA MET A 321 -17.56 2.78 9.85
C MET A 321 -17.95 2.65 8.38
N ALA A 322 -17.23 1.84 7.62
CA ALA A 322 -17.49 1.65 6.20
C ALA A 322 -18.77 0.85 5.94
N ILE A 323 -19.46 1.14 4.84
CA ILE A 323 -20.55 0.32 4.30
C ILE A 323 -20.08 -0.33 3.02
N ASN A 324 -19.91 -1.65 3.03
CA ASN A 324 -19.50 -2.43 1.87
C ASN A 324 -20.72 -3.18 1.30
N PRO A 325 -21.14 -2.89 0.06
CA PRO A 325 -22.26 -3.57 -0.58
C PRO A 325 -21.94 -4.96 -1.14
N VAL A 326 -20.65 -5.33 -1.25
CA VAL A 326 -20.21 -6.64 -1.76
C VAL A 326 -19.51 -7.39 -0.64
N SER A 327 -20.04 -8.57 -0.27
CA SER A 327 -19.38 -9.37 0.76
C SER A 327 -18.00 -9.84 0.30
N PRO A 328 -17.02 -9.99 1.22
CA PRO A 328 -15.70 -10.52 0.89
C PRO A 328 -15.76 -11.92 0.23
N GLU A 329 -16.70 -12.76 0.65
CA GLU A 329 -16.93 -14.08 0.08
C GLU A 329 -17.39 -13.99 -1.38
N GLU A 330 -18.33 -13.09 -1.66
CA GLU A 330 -18.83 -12.85 -3.02
C GLU A 330 -17.75 -12.23 -3.90
N SER A 331 -16.98 -11.25 -3.36
CA SER A 331 -15.81 -10.71 -4.05
C SER A 331 -14.82 -11.80 -4.46
N ALA A 332 -14.53 -12.75 -3.57
CA ALA A 332 -13.62 -13.85 -3.86
C ALA A 332 -14.18 -14.82 -4.91
N VAL A 333 -15.47 -15.14 -4.85
CA VAL A 333 -16.13 -15.99 -5.87
C VAL A 333 -16.05 -15.32 -7.23
N LEU A 334 -16.39 -14.03 -7.34
CA LEU A 334 -16.37 -13.29 -8.60
C LEU A 334 -14.97 -13.14 -9.19
N LEU A 335 -13.95 -12.91 -8.34
CA LEU A 335 -12.55 -12.79 -8.77
C LEU A 335 -11.96 -14.14 -9.24
N ASN A 336 -12.44 -15.25 -8.72
CA ASN A 336 -11.98 -16.60 -9.10
C ASN A 336 -12.81 -17.24 -10.23
N SER A 337 -13.94 -16.64 -10.61
CA SER A 337 -14.84 -17.23 -11.63
C SER A 337 -14.37 -17.05 -13.07
N LYS A 338 -13.34 -16.27 -13.31
CA LYS A 338 -12.83 -15.88 -14.64
C LYS A 338 -11.39 -16.37 -14.90
N ASP A 339 -10.95 -17.41 -14.18
CA ASP A 339 -9.66 -18.06 -14.43
C ASP A 339 -9.68 -18.92 -15.68
#